data_f0cfd7842180773af5339e1735194da4
#
_entry.id   f0cfd7842180773af5339e1735194da4
#
_cell.length_a   1.000
_cell.length_b   1.000
_cell.length_c   1.000
_cell.angle_alpha   90.00
_cell.angle_beta   90.00
_cell.angle_gamma   90.00
#
_symmetry.space_group_name_H-M   'P 1'
#
loop_
_entity.id
_entity.type
_entity.pdbx_description
1 polymer ?
#
loop_
_entity_poly.entity_id
_entity_poly.type
_entity_poly.pdbx_seq_one_letter_code
_entity_poly.pdbx_strand_id
1 'polypeptide(L)'
;RSYTDPSTLNVPKALSAALFDNRGEPRPFSAVDRLKLVFVDGVFDPAQSDSLALEGIEIDRLSDAANKPSHWAAGLYGALESRGQTPVERPFAALNTAQADEGVLIRVTGKPSKPVSLIYLRKSVDCDAILHHLIKVESGAELTLLENGPAAARLSKVMEVEVADKGRFHHVRTQGRDHDRRAISHIFARIGAG
;
A
#
# COMPACT_ATOMS: atom_id res chain seq x y z
N ARG A 1 -27.98 -2.19 10.31
CA ARG A 1 -26.57 -2.57 10.13
C ARG A 1 -25.76 -1.60 10.98
N SER A 2 -24.99 -2.10 11.96
CA SER A 2 -24.08 -1.24 12.70
C SER A 2 -22.80 -1.09 11.89
N TYR A 3 -22.43 0.13 11.55
CA TYR A 3 -21.14 0.46 10.95
C TYR A 3 -20.18 0.85 12.08
N THR A 4 -18.88 0.63 11.87
CA THR A 4 -17.87 1.10 12.82
C THR A 4 -17.92 2.63 12.86
N ASP A 5 -18.19 3.19 14.04
CA ASP A 5 -18.21 4.64 14.22
C ASP A 5 -16.78 5.19 14.14
N PRO A 6 -16.48 6.08 13.18
CA PRO A 6 -15.16 6.67 13.05
C PRO A 6 -14.68 7.40 14.30
N SER A 7 -15.58 8.00 15.07
CA SER A 7 -15.23 8.75 16.28
C SER A 7 -14.58 7.88 17.35
N THR A 8 -14.87 6.58 17.36
CA THR A 8 -14.30 5.64 18.33
C THR A 8 -12.90 5.15 17.97
N LEU A 9 -12.41 5.43 16.76
CA LEU A 9 -11.10 4.98 16.28
C LEU A 9 -9.96 5.91 16.70
N ASN A 10 -10.27 7.11 17.15
CA ASN A 10 -9.28 8.11 17.56
C ASN A 10 -8.79 7.99 19.01
N VAL A 11 -9.24 6.99 19.75
CA VAL A 11 -8.76 6.78 21.11
C VAL A 11 -7.50 5.90 21.07
N PRO A 12 -6.30 6.44 21.35
CA PRO A 12 -5.10 5.64 21.40
C PRO A 12 -5.24 4.65 22.57
N LYS A 13 -5.10 3.37 22.24
CA LYS A 13 -4.95 2.34 23.27
C LYS A 13 -3.45 2.19 23.53
N ALA A 14 -3.03 2.29 24.79
CA ALA A 14 -1.66 2.00 25.15
C ALA A 14 -1.32 0.55 24.72
N LEU A 15 -0.29 0.41 23.90
CA LEU A 15 0.16 -0.89 23.40
C LEU A 15 1.28 -1.40 24.29
N SER A 16 1.25 -2.68 24.64
CA SER A 16 2.36 -3.27 25.36
C SER A 16 3.54 -3.51 24.42
N ALA A 17 4.76 -3.19 24.87
CA ALA A 17 5.98 -3.40 24.09
C ALA A 17 6.19 -4.88 23.68
N ALA A 18 5.63 -5.82 24.43
CA ALA A 18 5.73 -7.26 24.16
C ALA A 18 5.04 -7.69 22.87
N LEU A 19 4.09 -6.92 22.34
CA LEU A 19 3.35 -7.26 21.10
C LEU A 19 4.16 -6.98 19.84
N PHE A 20 5.30 -6.29 19.94
CA PHE A 20 6.17 -5.95 18.80
C PHE A 20 7.34 -6.91 18.63
N ASP A 21 7.43 -7.91 19.49
CA ASP A 21 8.51 -8.89 19.43
C ASP A 21 8.23 -9.94 18.35
N ASN A 22 8.60 -9.63 17.12
CA ASN A 22 8.59 -10.56 16.00
C ASN A 22 9.75 -11.58 16.05
N ARG A 23 10.41 -11.74 17.20
CA ARG A 23 11.48 -12.73 17.34
C ARG A 23 10.90 -14.13 17.19
N GLY A 24 11.29 -14.80 16.10
CA GLY A 24 10.96 -16.20 15.84
C GLY A 24 9.83 -16.46 14.85
N GLU A 25 9.07 -15.48 14.38
CA GLU A 25 8.17 -15.72 13.25
C GLU A 25 8.94 -15.69 11.92
N PRO A 26 8.78 -16.70 11.06
CA PRO A 26 9.36 -16.65 9.72
C PRO A 26 8.79 -15.43 8.98
N ARG A 27 9.67 -14.59 8.45
CA ARG A 27 9.23 -13.43 7.66
C ARG A 27 8.52 -13.96 6.42
N PRO A 28 7.25 -13.61 6.19
CA PRO A 28 6.55 -14.00 4.98
C PRO A 28 7.37 -13.62 3.74
N PHE A 29 7.39 -14.49 2.75
CA PHE A 29 8.11 -14.30 1.49
C PHE A 29 9.64 -14.18 1.59
N SER A 30 10.28 -14.54 2.72
CA SER A 30 11.73 -14.42 2.89
C SER A 30 12.54 -15.24 1.88
N ALA A 31 11.99 -16.39 1.44
CA ALA A 31 12.60 -17.29 0.46
C ALA A 31 12.33 -16.88 -1.01
N VAL A 32 11.52 -15.85 -1.24
CA VAL A 32 11.19 -15.39 -2.60
C VAL A 32 12.18 -14.32 -3.01
N ASP A 33 12.85 -14.48 -4.16
CA ASP A 33 13.60 -13.37 -4.79
C ASP A 33 12.61 -12.31 -5.22
N ARG A 34 12.76 -11.09 -4.68
CA ARG A 34 11.80 -10.00 -4.85
C ARG A 34 12.48 -8.65 -4.72
N LEU A 35 11.94 -7.64 -5.36
CA LEU A 35 12.31 -6.25 -5.12
C LEU A 35 11.61 -5.76 -3.85
N LYS A 36 12.38 -5.31 -2.87
CA LYS A 36 11.87 -4.89 -1.55
C LYS A 36 11.71 -3.37 -1.48
N LEU A 37 10.53 -2.92 -1.08
CA LEU A 37 10.20 -1.53 -0.77
C LEU A 37 9.77 -1.49 0.69
N VAL A 38 10.58 -0.86 1.54
CA VAL A 38 10.42 -0.90 2.99
C VAL A 38 9.87 0.43 3.49
N PHE A 39 8.84 0.34 4.32
CA PHE A 39 8.28 1.46 5.07
C PHE A 39 8.46 1.19 6.55
N VAL A 40 8.98 2.15 7.29
CA VAL A 40 9.14 2.10 8.74
C VAL A 40 8.21 3.14 9.35
N ASP A 41 7.28 2.69 10.21
CA ASP A 41 6.27 3.56 10.82
C ASP A 41 5.52 4.43 9.78
N GLY A 42 5.26 3.86 8.58
CA GLY A 42 4.57 4.54 7.50
C GLY A 42 5.44 5.42 6.60
N VAL A 43 6.74 5.55 6.85
CA VAL A 43 7.68 6.35 6.05
C VAL A 43 8.58 5.43 5.23
N PHE A 44 8.78 5.75 3.96
CA PHE A 44 9.68 4.99 3.08
C PHE A 44 11.13 5.05 3.59
N ASP A 45 11.74 3.87 3.73
CA ASP A 45 13.13 3.73 4.18
C ASP A 45 14.03 3.28 3.01
N PRO A 46 14.77 4.20 2.38
CA PRO A 46 15.64 3.87 1.26
C PRO A 46 16.84 3.01 1.66
N ALA A 47 17.26 3.06 2.92
CA ALA A 47 18.40 2.27 3.39
C ALA A 47 18.08 0.78 3.52
N GLN A 48 16.82 0.45 3.74
CA GLN A 48 16.34 -0.93 3.84
C GLN A 48 15.65 -1.42 2.56
N SER A 49 15.40 -0.54 1.60
CA SER A 49 14.80 -0.86 0.32
C SER A 49 15.84 -1.22 -0.73
N ASP A 50 15.44 -2.00 -1.71
CA ASP A 50 16.24 -2.23 -2.91
C ASP A 50 16.19 -1.00 -3.84
N SER A 51 17.06 -0.95 -4.84
CA SER A 51 16.98 0.05 -5.91
C SER A 51 15.63 -0.01 -6.59
N LEU A 52 15.04 1.15 -6.86
CA LEU A 52 13.75 1.25 -7.55
C LEU A 52 13.82 0.89 -9.05
N ALA A 53 15.02 0.57 -9.54
CA ALA A 53 15.23 0.19 -10.94
C ALA A 53 15.00 -1.31 -11.15
N LEU A 54 14.00 -1.63 -11.94
CA LEU A 54 13.68 -2.98 -12.40
C LEU A 54 13.11 -2.89 -13.82
N GLU A 55 13.60 -3.74 -14.73
CA GLU A 55 13.13 -3.75 -16.11
C GLU A 55 11.63 -4.03 -16.22
N GLY A 56 10.95 -3.29 -17.07
CA GLY A 56 9.50 -3.43 -17.32
C GLY A 56 8.61 -2.78 -16.26
N ILE A 57 9.19 -1.97 -15.36
CA ILE A 57 8.46 -1.31 -14.29
C ILE A 57 9.07 0.06 -13.96
N GLU A 58 8.24 1.04 -13.73
CA GLU A 58 8.59 2.35 -13.20
C GLU A 58 8.09 2.43 -11.75
N ILE A 59 8.95 2.79 -10.82
CA ILE A 59 8.59 2.93 -9.40
C ILE A 59 9.02 4.30 -8.92
N ASP A 60 8.06 5.08 -8.44
CA ASP A 60 8.27 6.38 -7.84
C ASP A 60 7.64 6.41 -6.44
N ARG A 61 8.07 7.37 -5.62
CA ARG A 61 7.42 7.68 -4.35
C ARG A 61 6.33 8.71 -4.58
N LEU A 62 5.25 8.60 -3.79
CA LEU A 62 4.16 9.59 -3.84
C LEU A 62 4.69 10.99 -3.52
N SER A 63 5.51 11.13 -2.49
CA SER A 63 6.14 12.40 -2.07
C SER A 63 6.96 13.06 -3.18
N ASP A 64 7.65 12.28 -4.00
CA ASP A 64 8.51 12.78 -5.07
C ASP A 64 7.70 13.19 -6.31
N ALA A 65 6.55 12.53 -6.53
CA ALA A 65 5.67 12.77 -7.67
C ALA A 65 4.69 13.93 -7.44
N ALA A 66 4.37 14.26 -6.19
CA ALA A 66 3.39 15.29 -5.83
C ALA A 66 3.69 16.67 -6.46
N ASN A 67 4.97 16.96 -6.72
CA ASN A 67 5.41 18.20 -7.33
C ASN A 67 5.61 18.12 -8.86
N LYS A 68 5.16 17.02 -9.49
CA LYS A 68 5.31 16.79 -10.94
C LYS A 68 3.95 16.68 -11.62
N PRO A 69 3.32 17.78 -12.06
CA PRO A 69 1.97 17.75 -12.65
C PRO A 69 1.85 16.85 -13.90
N SER A 70 2.95 16.64 -14.61
CA SER A 70 3.01 15.78 -15.80
C SER A 70 3.20 14.28 -15.46
N HIS A 71 3.28 13.92 -14.17
CA HIS A 71 3.44 12.53 -13.78
C HIS A 71 2.17 11.72 -14.12
N TRP A 72 2.34 10.50 -14.62
CA TRP A 72 1.22 9.62 -15.01
C TRP A 72 0.20 9.38 -13.88
N ALA A 73 0.66 9.40 -12.64
CA ALA A 73 -0.16 9.17 -11.46
C ALA A 73 -1.16 10.30 -11.18
N ALA A 74 -0.90 11.53 -11.67
CA ALA A 74 -1.75 12.69 -11.39
C ALA A 74 -3.20 12.50 -11.85
N GLY A 75 -3.41 11.76 -12.95
CA GLY A 75 -4.76 11.44 -13.45
C GLY A 75 -5.43 10.24 -12.78
N LEU A 76 -4.69 9.49 -11.96
CA LEU A 76 -5.21 8.29 -11.29
C LEU A 76 -5.43 8.51 -9.79
N TYR A 77 -4.64 9.36 -9.15
CA TYR A 77 -4.71 9.61 -7.70
C TYR A 77 -6.08 10.10 -7.27
N GLY A 78 -6.75 9.36 -6.41
CA GLY A 78 -8.10 9.62 -5.93
C GLY A 78 -9.21 9.35 -6.96
N ALA A 79 -8.88 9.00 -8.20
CA ALA A 79 -9.87 8.84 -9.25
C ALA A 79 -10.73 7.59 -9.09
N LEU A 80 -10.15 6.47 -8.71
CA LEU A 80 -10.88 5.24 -8.46
C LEU A 80 -11.53 5.26 -7.07
N GLU A 81 -10.86 5.84 -6.08
CA GLU A 81 -11.41 6.07 -4.75
C GLU A 81 -12.71 6.88 -4.83
N SER A 82 -12.69 8.03 -5.51
CA SER A 82 -13.85 8.90 -5.69
C SER A 82 -15.03 8.17 -6.35
N ARG A 83 -14.78 7.37 -7.39
CA ARG A 83 -15.80 6.52 -8.02
C ARG A 83 -16.33 5.45 -7.06
N GLY A 84 -15.46 4.94 -6.20
CA GLY A 84 -15.78 3.92 -5.21
C GLY A 84 -16.65 4.42 -4.06
N GLN A 85 -16.90 5.72 -3.92
CA GLN A 85 -17.82 6.29 -2.91
C GLN A 85 -19.30 5.99 -3.20
N THR A 86 -19.64 5.58 -4.39
CA THR A 86 -21.01 5.24 -4.78
C THR A 86 -21.11 3.73 -5.06
N PRO A 87 -22.14 3.01 -4.57
CA PRO A 87 -23.31 3.49 -3.79
C PRO A 87 -23.08 3.55 -2.26
N VAL A 88 -21.90 3.25 -1.76
CA VAL A 88 -21.58 3.24 -0.33
C VAL A 88 -20.40 4.15 -0.06
N GLU A 89 -20.61 5.17 0.73
CA GLU A 89 -19.56 6.08 1.17
C GLU A 89 -18.49 5.34 2.01
N ARG A 90 -17.24 5.72 1.79
CA ARG A 90 -16.06 5.21 2.48
C ARG A 90 -15.23 6.37 3.03
N PRO A 91 -15.68 7.00 4.11
CA PRO A 91 -15.10 8.25 4.61
C PRO A 91 -13.61 8.11 4.98
N PHE A 92 -13.19 6.94 5.43
CA PHE A 92 -11.76 6.70 5.71
C PHE A 92 -10.89 6.61 4.45
N ALA A 93 -11.45 6.18 3.32
CA ALA A 93 -10.73 6.20 2.06
C ALA A 93 -10.56 7.64 1.56
N ALA A 94 -11.65 8.44 1.60
CA ALA A 94 -11.61 9.86 1.23
C ALA A 94 -10.64 10.64 2.13
N LEU A 95 -10.65 10.39 3.44
CA LEU A 95 -9.71 11.00 4.38
C LEU A 95 -8.25 10.62 4.07
N ASN A 96 -8.00 9.35 3.73
CA ASN A 96 -6.68 8.90 3.30
C ASN A 96 -6.22 9.65 2.06
N THR A 97 -7.06 9.71 1.02
CA THR A 97 -6.74 10.43 -0.23
C THR A 97 -6.41 11.90 0.01
N ALA A 98 -7.07 12.54 1.00
CA ALA A 98 -6.84 13.94 1.34
C ALA A 98 -5.57 14.17 2.17
N GLN A 99 -5.04 13.17 2.87
CA GLN A 99 -3.98 13.34 3.87
C GLN A 99 -2.71 12.53 3.59
N ALA A 100 -2.74 11.58 2.64
CA ALA A 100 -1.58 10.75 2.37
C ALA A 100 -0.48 11.55 1.67
N ASP A 101 0.71 11.50 2.24
CA ASP A 101 1.95 12.05 1.69
C ASP A 101 2.99 10.95 1.37
N GLU A 102 2.73 9.71 1.81
CA GLU A 102 3.58 8.55 1.58
C GLU A 102 2.85 7.44 0.80
N GLY A 103 3.63 6.76 -0.01
CA GLY A 103 3.16 5.65 -0.84
C GLY A 103 4.10 5.38 -2.01
N VAL A 104 3.77 4.36 -2.79
CA VAL A 104 4.48 4.05 -4.03
C VAL A 104 3.55 4.13 -5.22
N LEU A 105 4.12 4.60 -6.33
CA LEU A 105 3.50 4.74 -7.64
C LEU A 105 4.20 3.75 -8.56
N ILE A 106 3.49 2.70 -8.97
CA ILE A 106 4.06 1.60 -9.75
C ILE A 106 3.35 1.55 -11.10
N ARG A 107 4.09 1.79 -12.17
CA ARG A 107 3.62 1.60 -13.54
C ARG A 107 4.36 0.44 -14.17
N VAL A 108 3.61 -0.53 -14.66
CA VAL A 108 4.15 -1.77 -15.23
C VAL A 108 3.94 -1.76 -16.72
N THR A 109 5.02 -1.77 -17.48
CA THR A 109 5.02 -1.73 -18.96
C THR A 109 5.44 -3.05 -19.57
N GLY A 110 5.86 -4.02 -18.75
CA GLY A 110 6.33 -5.33 -19.19
C GLY A 110 6.01 -6.42 -18.17
N LYS A 111 6.90 -7.41 -18.11
CA LYS A 111 6.84 -8.51 -17.14
C LYS A 111 8.12 -8.50 -16.31
N PRO A 112 8.11 -7.85 -15.15
CA PRO A 112 9.27 -7.82 -14.26
C PRO A 112 9.74 -9.23 -13.92
N SER A 113 11.05 -9.42 -13.84
CA SER A 113 11.68 -10.73 -13.58
C SER A 113 11.38 -11.27 -12.19
N LYS A 114 10.95 -10.41 -11.26
CA LYS A 114 10.62 -10.77 -9.90
C LYS A 114 9.46 -9.92 -9.35
N PRO A 115 8.74 -10.41 -8.34
CA PRO A 115 7.67 -9.66 -7.69
C PRO A 115 8.21 -8.44 -6.95
N VAL A 116 7.35 -7.43 -6.80
CA VAL A 116 7.57 -6.30 -5.90
C VAL A 116 6.98 -6.65 -4.54
N SER A 117 7.71 -6.33 -3.46
CA SER A 117 7.27 -6.59 -2.09
C SER A 117 7.23 -5.30 -1.29
N LEU A 118 6.04 -4.91 -0.83
CA LEU A 118 5.84 -3.85 0.15
C LEU A 118 6.02 -4.45 1.54
N ILE A 119 7.00 -3.96 2.26
CA ILE A 119 7.35 -4.43 3.59
C ILE A 119 7.11 -3.29 4.58
N TYR A 120 6.21 -3.51 5.52
CA TYR A 120 5.91 -2.54 6.55
C TYR A 120 6.53 -2.98 7.86
N LEU A 121 7.35 -2.13 8.44
CA LEU A 121 7.97 -2.32 9.73
C LEU A 121 7.42 -1.31 10.71
N ARG A 122 7.14 -1.78 11.92
CA ARG A 122 6.70 -0.94 13.03
C ARG A 122 7.79 -0.91 14.08
N LYS A 123 8.27 0.28 14.41
CA LYS A 123 9.24 0.53 15.48
C LYS A 123 8.62 1.29 16.64
N SER A 124 7.75 2.26 16.34
CA SER A 124 7.07 3.05 17.35
C SER A 124 5.87 2.30 17.95
N VAL A 125 5.65 2.50 19.24
CA VAL A 125 4.47 1.95 19.93
C VAL A 125 3.20 2.74 19.61
N ASP A 126 3.32 4.00 19.23
CA ASP A 126 2.21 4.91 18.95
C ASP A 126 2.52 5.76 17.72
N CYS A 127 2.28 5.21 16.54
CA CYS A 127 2.47 5.90 15.28
C CYS A 127 1.27 5.70 14.35
N ASP A 128 1.06 6.69 13.50
CA ASP A 128 0.12 6.63 12.39
C ASP A 128 0.87 6.39 11.09
N ALA A 129 0.33 5.53 10.23
CA ALA A 129 0.74 5.41 8.85
C ALA A 129 -0.44 5.69 7.93
N ILE A 130 -0.29 6.70 7.08
CA ILE A 130 -1.28 7.06 6.07
C ILE A 130 -0.62 6.82 4.72
N LEU A 131 -0.97 5.72 4.08
CA LEU A 131 -0.32 5.26 2.85
C LEU A 131 -1.30 5.22 1.69
N HIS A 132 -0.90 5.78 0.55
CA HIS A 132 -1.68 5.73 -0.68
C HIS A 132 -0.82 5.20 -1.83
N HIS A 133 -1.14 4.01 -2.31
CA HIS A 133 -0.40 3.35 -3.40
C HIS A 133 -1.20 3.42 -4.70
N LEU A 134 -0.51 3.69 -5.80
CA LEU A 134 -1.09 3.59 -7.14
C LEU A 134 -0.37 2.52 -7.94
N ILE A 135 -1.14 1.64 -8.55
CA ILE A 135 -0.65 0.58 -9.42
C ILE A 135 -1.30 0.73 -10.78
N LYS A 136 -0.50 0.87 -11.82
CA LYS A 136 -0.96 0.88 -13.19
C LYS A 136 -0.28 -0.23 -13.98
N VAL A 137 -1.06 -1.19 -14.46
CA VAL A 137 -0.58 -2.28 -15.30
C VAL A 137 -1.04 -2.02 -16.72
N GLU A 138 -0.09 -1.76 -17.61
CA GLU A 138 -0.36 -1.49 -19.03
C GLU A 138 -0.79 -2.76 -19.76
N SER A 139 -1.28 -2.60 -21.00
CA SER A 139 -1.80 -3.70 -21.79
C SER A 139 -0.75 -4.79 -21.99
N GLY A 140 -1.12 -6.05 -21.66
CA GLY A 140 -0.25 -7.22 -21.78
C GLY A 140 0.86 -7.31 -20.72
N ALA A 141 0.99 -6.31 -19.84
CA ALA A 141 1.94 -6.33 -18.75
C ALA A 141 1.46 -7.19 -17.57
N GLU A 142 2.38 -7.54 -16.67
CA GLU A 142 2.07 -8.44 -15.55
C GLU A 142 2.83 -8.00 -14.30
N LEU A 143 2.14 -7.94 -13.14
CA LEU A 143 2.74 -7.65 -11.85
C LEU A 143 2.26 -8.63 -10.79
N THR A 144 3.21 -9.15 -10.02
CA THR A 144 2.93 -9.77 -8.71
C THR A 144 3.38 -8.81 -7.61
N LEU A 145 2.44 -8.40 -6.76
CA LEU A 145 2.68 -7.56 -5.59
C LEU A 145 2.52 -8.39 -4.32
N LEU A 146 3.56 -8.40 -3.50
CA LEU A 146 3.56 -9.04 -2.19
C LEU A 146 3.49 -7.96 -1.11
N GLU A 147 2.73 -8.19 -0.06
CA GLU A 147 2.51 -7.21 0.99
C GLU A 147 2.51 -7.86 2.37
N ASN A 148 3.32 -7.33 3.30
CA ASN A 148 3.38 -7.86 4.66
C ASN A 148 3.80 -6.83 5.68
N GLY A 149 3.49 -7.12 6.93
CA GLY A 149 3.94 -6.38 8.10
C GLY A 149 2.85 -5.62 8.85
N PRO A 150 3.18 -5.14 10.04
CA PRO A 150 2.24 -4.42 10.92
C PRO A 150 2.08 -2.93 10.58
N ALA A 151 2.84 -2.35 9.67
CA ALA A 151 2.87 -0.97 9.22
C ALA A 151 2.94 0.11 10.33
N ALA A 152 1.99 0.14 11.27
CA ALA A 152 1.89 1.16 12.31
C ALA A 152 0.91 0.73 13.41
N ALA A 153 0.84 1.52 14.50
CA ALA A 153 -0.21 1.37 15.52
C ALA A 153 -1.59 1.64 14.92
N ARG A 154 -1.69 2.70 14.13
CA ARG A 154 -2.87 3.03 13.34
C ARG A 154 -2.48 3.12 11.87
N LEU A 155 -3.07 2.28 11.06
CA LEU A 155 -2.83 2.23 9.62
C LEU A 155 -4.09 2.65 8.87
N SER A 156 -3.97 3.68 8.05
CA SER A 156 -4.88 4.00 6.98
C SER A 156 -4.19 3.75 5.65
N LYS A 157 -4.74 2.87 4.82
CA LYS A 157 -4.16 2.55 3.52
C LYS A 157 -5.21 2.54 2.43
N VAL A 158 -4.91 3.22 1.34
CA VAL A 158 -5.62 3.12 0.07
C VAL A 158 -4.69 2.56 -0.98
N MET A 159 -5.20 1.72 -1.85
CA MET A 159 -4.52 1.26 -3.05
C MET A 159 -5.49 1.40 -4.22
N GLU A 160 -5.08 2.17 -5.22
CA GLU A 160 -5.80 2.29 -6.47
C GLU A 160 -5.07 1.49 -7.55
N VAL A 161 -5.80 0.60 -8.23
CA VAL A 161 -5.24 -0.33 -9.20
C VAL A 161 -5.95 -0.17 -10.54
N GLU A 162 -5.20 0.17 -11.57
CA GLU A 162 -5.67 0.15 -12.94
C GLU A 162 -4.96 -0.94 -13.73
N VAL A 163 -5.72 -1.87 -14.26
CA VAL A 163 -5.22 -2.94 -15.13
C VAL A 163 -5.84 -2.76 -16.50
N ALA A 164 -5.01 -2.48 -17.49
CA ALA A 164 -5.44 -2.36 -18.88
C ALA A 164 -5.79 -3.73 -19.50
N ASP A 165 -6.35 -3.73 -20.69
CA ASP A 165 -6.73 -4.95 -21.41
C ASP A 165 -5.56 -5.92 -21.52
N LYS A 166 -5.83 -7.20 -21.27
CA LYS A 166 -4.82 -8.28 -21.24
C LYS A 166 -3.72 -8.10 -20.20
N GLY A 167 -3.78 -7.07 -19.33
CA GLY A 167 -2.90 -6.93 -18.20
C GLY A 167 -3.21 -7.94 -17.10
N ARG A 168 -2.22 -8.26 -16.26
CA ARG A 168 -2.37 -9.18 -15.13
C ARG A 168 -1.83 -8.58 -13.85
N PHE A 169 -2.62 -8.67 -12.79
CA PHE A 169 -2.22 -8.21 -11.47
C PHE A 169 -2.52 -9.28 -10.42
N HIS A 170 -1.47 -9.74 -9.74
CA HIS A 170 -1.56 -10.65 -8.61
C HIS A 170 -1.16 -9.90 -7.34
N HIS A 171 -2.05 -9.88 -6.35
CA HIS A 171 -1.80 -9.26 -5.05
C HIS A 171 -1.93 -10.30 -3.94
N VAL A 172 -0.83 -10.54 -3.23
CA VAL A 172 -0.80 -11.44 -2.08
C VAL A 172 -0.45 -10.62 -0.85
N ARG A 173 -1.37 -10.58 0.11
CA ARG A 173 -1.19 -9.87 1.38
C ARG A 173 -1.22 -10.86 2.53
N THR A 174 -0.22 -10.78 3.40
CA THR A 174 -0.24 -11.45 4.69
C THR A 174 -0.54 -10.45 5.80
N GLN A 175 -1.24 -10.92 6.81
CA GLN A 175 -1.55 -10.11 7.99
C GLN A 175 -1.04 -10.83 9.23
N GLY A 176 -0.10 -10.20 9.93
CA GLY A 176 0.46 -10.73 11.16
C GLY A 176 -0.54 -10.66 12.33
N ARG A 177 -0.20 -11.35 13.41
CA ARG A 177 -0.96 -11.37 14.66
C ARG A 177 -0.61 -10.12 15.48
N ASP A 178 -1.27 -9.02 15.21
CA ASP A 178 -1.15 -7.81 16.00
C ASP A 178 -2.55 -7.34 16.40
N HIS A 179 -2.98 -7.74 17.59
CA HIS A 179 -4.34 -7.53 18.06
C HIS A 179 -4.62 -6.10 18.53
N ASP A 180 -3.57 -5.33 18.83
CA ASP A 180 -3.72 -3.95 19.29
C ASP A 180 -3.62 -2.93 18.17
N ARG A 181 -3.28 -3.37 16.97
CA ARG A 181 -3.25 -2.51 15.81
C ARG A 181 -4.66 -2.19 15.30
N ARG A 182 -4.86 -0.94 14.92
CA ARG A 182 -6.02 -0.51 14.15
C ARG A 182 -5.62 -0.33 12.69
N ALA A 183 -6.20 -1.11 11.81
CA ALA A 183 -5.87 -1.03 10.38
C ALA A 183 -7.13 -0.95 9.53
N ILE A 184 -7.18 0.09 8.70
CA ILE A 184 -8.21 0.28 7.69
C ILE A 184 -7.52 0.28 6.35
N SER A 185 -7.96 -0.60 5.45
CA SER A 185 -7.41 -0.69 4.11
C SER A 185 -8.52 -0.76 3.08
N HIS A 186 -8.38 0.03 2.03
CA HIS A 186 -9.27 0.00 0.87
C HIS A 186 -8.47 -0.28 -0.39
N ILE A 187 -9.05 -1.07 -1.27
CA ILE A 187 -8.51 -1.31 -2.61
C ILE A 187 -9.61 -0.97 -3.61
N PHE A 188 -9.31 -0.07 -4.53
CA PHE A 188 -10.17 0.29 -5.64
C PHE A 188 -9.51 -0.17 -6.93
N ALA A 189 -10.21 -0.93 -7.73
CA ALA A 189 -9.63 -1.48 -8.96
C ALA A 189 -10.53 -1.20 -10.17
N ARG A 190 -9.89 -0.84 -11.28
CA ARG A 190 -10.47 -0.86 -12.62
C ARG A 190 -9.72 -1.88 -13.45
N ILE A 191 -10.44 -2.86 -14.00
CA ILE A 191 -9.85 -3.96 -14.74
C ILE A 191 -10.43 -3.95 -16.15
N GLY A 192 -9.57 -3.92 -17.14
CA GLY A 192 -9.92 -4.01 -18.55
C GLY A 192 -10.33 -5.43 -18.95
N ALA A 193 -10.60 -5.61 -20.25
CA ALA A 193 -10.95 -6.91 -20.81
C ALA A 193 -9.78 -7.89 -20.80
N GLY A 194 -10.07 -9.16 -20.55
CA GLY A 194 -9.10 -10.26 -20.51
C GLY A 194 -8.78 -10.83 -21.89
#